data_9713bcb095053a5378f3615c3f6f31b1
#
_entry.id   9713bcb095053a5378f3615c3f6f31b1
#
_cell.length_a   1.000
_cell.length_b   1.000
_cell.length_c   1.000
_cell.angle_alpha   90.00
_cell.angle_beta   90.00
_cell.angle_gamma   90.00
#
_symmetry.space_group_name_H-M   'P 1'
#
loop_
_entity.id
_entity.type
_entity.pdbx_description
1 polymer ?
#
loop_
_entity_poly.entity_id
_entity_poly.type
_entity_poly.pdbx_seq_one_letter_code
_entity_poly.pdbx_strand_id
1 'polypeptide(L)'
;MDQQRISTRRRNLMLGAAAAGAAALTHPLSVLAQGAEDIVIGGSIPMTGVFAFAGVGINAGIQDYVKIVNDAGGIKGRKVKYVPEDTGYKVDVSVAAFKKITSQNKVNVYYGDSTGFAKTINPELDRNGNILMAGASFATELNNPQKYPNQFLVGPDYTEMFGILLKHIAKEKPGAKVAFVYSDSEFGRDPIDESEAEAKKLGLNVVVKIMTPPGSVDVSGEVIKLRRAAPDYTIFHGYILAPIPEFITQGKQQGMTSKWMGTFWTMDSSTVMKMGPDGDGFMGVMPFRYYYDTEKAPMLEKIRAMRPEYQSTAYIQGFVAAMLFLESAKRCLDANKPMTGANLKAALNSIKDFDTGGLIGVPITIRGNSIPVGRVYKADMKAQKMVAASDWIKL
;
A
#
# COMPACT_ATOMS: atom_id res chain seq x y z
N MET A 1 66.12 -18.21 68.99
CA MET A 1 65.48 -19.02 67.86
C MET A 1 64.27 -18.33 67.33
N ASP A 2 64.38 -17.12 66.70
CA ASP A 2 63.15 -16.48 66.17
C ASP A 2 63.43 -15.36 65.14
N GLN A 3 64.43 -15.52 64.29
CA GLN A 3 64.66 -14.58 63.17
C GLN A 3 64.64 -15.19 61.81
N GLN A 4 64.39 -16.50 61.65
CA GLN A 4 64.34 -17.11 60.31
C GLN A 4 62.92 -17.35 59.78
N ARG A 5 61.86 -17.06 60.51
CA ARG A 5 60.48 -17.27 60.06
C ARG A 5 59.80 -16.07 59.39
N ILE A 6 60.43 -14.89 59.40
CA ILE A 6 59.82 -13.65 58.83
C ILE A 6 60.22 -13.43 57.38
N SER A 7 61.31 -14.00 56.89
CA SER A 7 61.82 -13.77 55.53
C SER A 7 61.03 -14.54 54.44
N THR A 8 60.45 -15.71 54.79
CA THR A 8 59.76 -16.61 53.83
C THR A 8 58.34 -16.12 53.52
N ARG A 9 57.68 -15.45 54.45
CA ARG A 9 56.33 -14.91 54.21
C ARG A 9 56.31 -13.65 53.31
N ARG A 10 57.35 -12.83 53.30
CA ARG A 10 57.41 -11.64 52.43
C ARG A 10 57.80 -11.97 50.98
N ARG A 11 58.51 -13.11 50.76
CA ARG A 11 58.89 -13.53 49.40
C ARG A 11 57.76 -14.23 48.63
N ASN A 12 56.81 -14.82 49.34
CA ASN A 12 55.67 -15.46 48.76
C ASN A 12 54.49 -14.49 48.48
N LEU A 13 54.47 -13.32 49.13
CA LEU A 13 53.48 -12.25 48.85
C LEU A 13 53.85 -11.41 47.64
N MET A 14 55.10 -11.31 47.20
CA MET A 14 55.51 -10.59 46.01
C MET A 14 55.43 -11.42 44.73
N LEU A 15 55.37 -12.73 44.82
CA LEU A 15 55.16 -13.63 43.64
C LEU A 15 53.69 -13.83 43.34
N GLY A 16 52.78 -13.57 44.26
CA GLY A 16 51.32 -13.63 44.02
C GLY A 16 50.74 -12.40 43.38
N ALA A 17 51.39 -11.26 43.45
CA ALA A 17 50.91 -9.97 42.88
C ALA A 17 51.27 -9.84 41.38
N ALA A 18 52.30 -10.51 40.89
CA ALA A 18 52.71 -10.46 39.47
C ALA A 18 51.92 -11.41 38.56
N ALA A 19 51.30 -12.48 39.12
CA ALA A 19 50.45 -13.42 38.36
C ALA A 19 48.99 -12.93 38.19
N ALA A 20 48.50 -12.01 39.03
CA ALA A 20 47.15 -11.47 38.94
C ALA A 20 47.04 -10.29 37.95
N GLY A 21 48.19 -9.69 37.56
CA GLY A 21 48.20 -8.55 36.58
C GLY A 21 48.24 -8.97 35.12
N ALA A 22 48.62 -10.20 34.80
CA ALA A 22 48.76 -10.69 33.43
C ALA A 22 47.50 -11.44 32.90
N ALA A 23 46.58 -11.80 33.78
CA ALA A 23 45.33 -12.48 33.39
C ALA A 23 44.18 -11.51 33.08
N ALA A 24 44.34 -10.20 33.33
CA ALA A 24 43.30 -9.17 33.08
C ALA A 24 43.33 -8.57 31.67
N LEU A 25 44.29 -8.96 30.82
CA LEU A 25 44.47 -8.35 29.49
C LEU A 25 44.08 -9.27 28.29
N THR A 26 43.48 -10.40 28.55
CA THR A 26 43.03 -11.32 27.47
C THR A 26 41.58 -11.76 27.58
N HIS A 27 40.72 -11.01 28.29
CA HIS A 27 39.32 -11.09 28.02
C HIS A 27 39.08 -10.19 26.83
N PRO A 28 38.71 -10.71 25.61
CA PRO A 28 38.06 -9.85 24.65
C PRO A 28 36.88 -9.28 25.42
N LEU A 29 36.83 -7.97 25.56
CA LEU A 29 35.59 -7.26 25.83
C LEU A 29 34.63 -7.75 24.71
N SER A 30 33.91 -8.84 24.99
CA SER A 30 32.63 -9.08 24.38
C SER A 30 31.81 -7.84 24.81
N VAL A 31 32.01 -6.74 24.09
CA VAL A 31 30.97 -5.75 23.96
C VAL A 31 29.82 -6.59 23.44
N LEU A 32 28.94 -6.99 24.36
CA LEU A 32 27.59 -7.42 24.00
C LEU A 32 27.11 -6.27 23.14
N ALA A 33 27.26 -6.42 21.82
CA ALA A 33 26.59 -5.60 20.86
C ALA A 33 25.13 -5.76 21.27
N GLN A 34 24.64 -4.80 22.04
CA GLN A 34 23.24 -4.68 22.37
C GLN A 34 22.58 -4.69 21.02
N GLY A 35 21.97 -5.83 20.66
CA GLY A 35 21.50 -6.09 19.31
C GLY A 35 20.66 -4.91 18.88
N ALA A 36 20.97 -4.34 17.72
CA ALA A 36 20.27 -3.16 17.24
C ALA A 36 18.78 -3.48 17.26
N GLU A 37 17.96 -2.62 17.89
CA GLU A 37 16.53 -2.81 18.08
C GLU A 37 15.82 -3.10 16.75
N ASP A 38 14.95 -4.12 16.71
CA ASP A 38 14.22 -4.52 15.51
C ASP A 38 13.37 -3.38 14.95
N ILE A 39 13.15 -3.41 13.64
CA ILE A 39 12.19 -2.54 12.97
C ILE A 39 10.84 -3.24 12.99
N VAL A 40 9.83 -2.65 13.63
CA VAL A 40 8.52 -3.29 13.78
C VAL A 40 7.50 -2.66 12.84
N ILE A 41 6.90 -3.51 12.01
CA ILE A 41 5.73 -3.20 11.18
C ILE A 41 4.51 -3.79 11.88
N GLY A 42 3.57 -2.95 12.34
CA GLY A 42 2.26 -3.38 12.80
C GLY A 42 1.26 -3.42 11.63
N GLY A 43 0.19 -4.19 11.76
CA GLY A 43 -0.84 -4.23 10.72
C GLY A 43 -2.22 -4.65 11.20
N SER A 44 -3.22 -3.81 10.91
CA SER A 44 -4.64 -4.20 10.89
C SER A 44 -4.93 -4.71 9.49
N ILE A 45 -5.20 -6.02 9.34
CA ILE A 45 -5.31 -6.67 8.02
C ILE A 45 -6.64 -7.42 7.96
N PRO A 46 -7.49 -7.18 6.95
CA PRO A 46 -8.79 -7.85 6.86
C PRO A 46 -8.64 -9.23 6.21
N MET A 47 -8.04 -10.20 6.94
CA MET A 47 -7.80 -11.55 6.43
C MET A 47 -9.07 -12.41 6.39
N THR A 48 -10.13 -11.99 7.07
CA THR A 48 -11.47 -12.56 7.02
C THR A 48 -12.52 -11.51 6.62
N GLY A 49 -13.77 -11.93 6.39
CA GLY A 49 -14.86 -11.01 6.04
C GLY A 49 -14.88 -10.62 4.56
N VAL A 50 -15.61 -9.54 4.27
CA VAL A 50 -15.92 -9.11 2.87
C VAL A 50 -14.71 -8.62 2.09
N PHE A 51 -13.62 -8.25 2.77
CA PHE A 51 -12.39 -7.75 2.16
C PHE A 51 -11.23 -8.76 2.19
N ALA A 52 -11.50 -10.00 2.60
CA ALA A 52 -10.47 -11.05 2.72
C ALA A 52 -9.70 -11.31 1.42
N PHE A 53 -10.36 -11.17 0.26
CA PHE A 53 -9.73 -11.33 -1.06
C PHE A 53 -8.49 -10.41 -1.23
N ALA A 54 -8.53 -9.21 -0.64
CA ALA A 54 -7.41 -8.27 -0.66
C ALA A 54 -6.48 -8.46 0.56
N GLY A 55 -7.06 -8.63 1.75
CA GLY A 55 -6.31 -8.74 3.00
C GLY A 55 -5.31 -9.89 3.01
N VAL A 56 -5.69 -11.07 2.52
CA VAL A 56 -4.79 -12.22 2.39
C VAL A 56 -3.60 -11.90 1.47
N GLY A 57 -3.87 -11.25 0.33
CA GLY A 57 -2.82 -10.82 -0.60
C GLY A 57 -1.89 -9.77 0.03
N ILE A 58 -2.44 -8.72 0.62
CA ILE A 58 -1.68 -7.66 1.33
C ILE A 58 -0.75 -8.27 2.37
N ASN A 59 -1.29 -9.15 3.22
CA ASN A 59 -0.53 -9.83 4.26
C ASN A 59 0.66 -10.61 3.68
N ALA A 60 0.41 -11.40 2.66
CA ALA A 60 1.44 -12.19 1.98
C ALA A 60 2.53 -11.29 1.34
N GLY A 61 2.13 -10.17 0.70
CA GLY A 61 3.06 -9.23 0.10
C GLY A 61 3.98 -8.56 1.12
N ILE A 62 3.45 -8.13 2.26
CA ILE A 62 4.25 -7.56 3.35
C ILE A 62 5.22 -8.63 3.90
N GLN A 63 4.74 -9.84 4.20
CA GLN A 63 5.55 -10.94 4.71
C GLN A 63 6.72 -11.27 3.80
N ASP A 64 6.47 -11.36 2.49
CA ASP A 64 7.50 -11.72 1.52
C ASP A 64 8.58 -10.64 1.38
N TYR A 65 8.20 -9.36 1.38
CA TYR A 65 9.20 -8.29 1.36
C TYR A 65 10.02 -8.24 2.66
N VAL A 66 9.39 -8.43 3.81
CA VAL A 66 10.06 -8.56 5.10
C VAL A 66 11.04 -9.74 5.08
N LYS A 67 10.64 -10.88 4.54
CA LYS A 67 11.53 -12.03 4.37
C LYS A 67 12.75 -11.71 3.50
N ILE A 68 12.55 -11.07 2.34
CA ILE A 68 13.63 -10.65 1.44
C ILE A 68 14.65 -9.77 2.18
N VAL A 69 14.17 -8.80 2.96
CA VAL A 69 15.04 -7.89 3.71
C VAL A 69 15.79 -8.62 4.82
N ASN A 70 15.12 -9.50 5.55
CA ASN A 70 15.73 -10.26 6.63
C ASN A 70 16.75 -11.28 6.13
N ASP A 71 16.51 -11.94 5.00
CA ASP A 71 17.44 -12.86 4.35
C ASP A 71 18.71 -12.12 3.87
N ALA A 72 18.58 -10.86 3.48
CA ALA A 72 19.69 -9.99 3.15
C ALA A 72 20.45 -9.39 4.36
N GLY A 73 20.12 -9.82 5.59
CA GLY A 73 20.76 -9.35 6.83
C GLY A 73 20.04 -8.21 7.54
N GLY A 74 18.83 -7.85 7.09
CA GLY A 74 18.05 -6.75 7.66
C GLY A 74 18.50 -5.38 7.16
N ILE A 75 18.07 -4.32 7.85
CA ILE A 75 18.46 -2.94 7.54
C ILE A 75 19.51 -2.48 8.55
N LYS A 76 20.75 -2.30 8.12
CA LYS A 76 21.89 -1.99 9.01
C LYS A 76 22.01 -2.97 10.19
N GLY A 77 21.80 -4.27 9.92
CA GLY A 77 21.86 -5.32 10.91
C GLY A 77 20.63 -5.45 11.80
N ARG A 78 19.63 -4.57 11.66
CA ARG A 78 18.35 -4.66 12.36
C ARG A 78 17.42 -5.61 11.63
N LYS A 79 16.85 -6.58 12.35
CA LYS A 79 15.78 -7.43 11.78
C LYS A 79 14.49 -6.66 11.68
N VAL A 80 13.64 -7.10 10.75
CA VAL A 80 12.28 -6.58 10.57
C VAL A 80 11.30 -7.59 11.15
N LYS A 81 10.45 -7.14 12.08
CA LYS A 81 9.36 -7.91 12.65
C LYS A 81 8.04 -7.41 12.08
N TYR A 82 7.21 -8.30 11.57
CA TYR A 82 5.85 -7.98 11.13
C TYR A 82 4.82 -8.58 12.09
N VAL A 83 3.88 -7.77 12.55
CA VAL A 83 2.86 -8.13 13.56
C VAL A 83 1.48 -7.79 13.02
N PRO A 84 0.86 -8.68 12.21
CA PRO A 84 -0.50 -8.51 11.71
C PRO A 84 -1.54 -9.01 12.71
N GLU A 85 -2.73 -8.36 12.69
CA GLU A 85 -3.96 -8.84 13.34
C GLU A 85 -5.10 -8.82 12.34
N ASP A 86 -5.92 -9.88 12.35
CA ASP A 86 -7.13 -9.93 11.50
C ASP A 86 -8.23 -9.03 12.07
N THR A 87 -8.82 -8.22 11.19
CA THR A 87 -9.83 -7.24 11.59
C THR A 87 -11.22 -7.53 11.03
N GLY A 88 -11.34 -8.48 10.10
CA GLY A 88 -12.60 -8.74 9.40
C GLY A 88 -13.16 -7.51 8.69
N TYR A 89 -12.34 -6.49 8.42
CA TYR A 89 -12.72 -5.20 7.83
C TYR A 89 -13.68 -4.37 8.72
N LYS A 90 -13.53 -4.46 10.04
CA LYS A 90 -14.33 -3.73 11.01
C LYS A 90 -13.49 -2.66 11.71
N VAL A 91 -13.92 -1.39 11.63
CA VAL A 91 -13.13 -0.25 12.13
C VAL A 91 -12.85 -0.34 13.64
N ASP A 92 -13.83 -0.75 14.43
CA ASP A 92 -13.67 -0.93 15.88
C ASP A 92 -12.66 -2.03 16.23
N VAL A 93 -12.67 -3.14 15.48
CA VAL A 93 -11.68 -4.23 15.61
C VAL A 93 -10.29 -3.74 15.18
N SER A 94 -10.20 -2.94 14.11
CA SER A 94 -8.94 -2.38 13.63
C SER A 94 -8.31 -1.42 14.65
N VAL A 95 -9.14 -0.59 15.31
CA VAL A 95 -8.69 0.28 16.40
C VAL A 95 -8.22 -0.53 17.61
N ALA A 96 -8.93 -1.60 17.97
CA ALA A 96 -8.50 -2.50 19.05
C ALA A 96 -7.20 -3.21 18.74
N ALA A 97 -7.03 -3.70 17.50
CA ALA A 97 -5.80 -4.31 17.02
C ALA A 97 -4.61 -3.33 17.07
N PHE A 98 -4.81 -2.09 16.62
CA PHE A 98 -3.79 -1.04 16.70
C PHE A 98 -3.32 -0.84 18.15
N LYS A 99 -4.25 -0.63 19.08
CA LYS A 99 -3.94 -0.43 20.51
C LYS A 99 -3.23 -1.63 21.11
N LYS A 100 -3.66 -2.85 20.81
CA LYS A 100 -3.01 -4.09 21.25
C LYS A 100 -1.58 -4.17 20.74
N ILE A 101 -1.36 -4.01 19.43
CA ILE A 101 -0.03 -4.15 18.81
C ILE A 101 0.92 -3.08 19.35
N THR A 102 0.48 -1.82 19.44
CA THR A 102 1.33 -0.70 19.91
C THR A 102 1.62 -0.73 21.40
N SER A 103 0.75 -1.34 22.21
CA SER A 103 1.03 -1.55 23.64
C SER A 103 2.04 -2.65 23.93
N GLN A 104 2.16 -3.63 23.02
CA GLN A 104 3.03 -4.80 23.20
C GLN A 104 4.34 -4.69 22.41
N ASN A 105 4.45 -3.81 21.44
CA ASN A 105 5.59 -3.66 20.55
C ASN A 105 5.92 -2.19 20.34
N LYS A 106 7.20 -1.88 20.19
CA LYS A 106 7.65 -0.56 19.75
C LYS A 106 7.49 -0.46 18.23
N VAL A 107 6.29 -0.12 17.78
CA VAL A 107 5.93 -0.04 16.36
C VAL A 107 6.54 1.22 15.72
N ASN A 108 7.21 1.05 14.59
CA ASN A 108 7.78 2.16 13.80
C ASN A 108 6.84 2.58 12.67
N VAL A 109 6.24 1.60 12.01
CA VAL A 109 5.36 1.79 10.86
C VAL A 109 4.13 0.89 10.99
N TYR A 110 3.00 1.33 10.44
CA TYR A 110 1.74 0.60 10.56
C TYR A 110 0.99 0.53 9.23
N TYR A 111 0.39 -0.62 8.93
CA TYR A 111 -0.49 -0.80 7.78
C TYR A 111 -1.95 -0.87 8.24
N GLY A 112 -2.81 0.00 7.71
CA GLY A 112 -4.25 0.06 8.03
C GLY A 112 -5.12 -0.56 6.94
N ASP A 113 -6.27 -1.09 7.33
CA ASP A 113 -7.14 -1.90 6.46
C ASP A 113 -8.19 -1.11 5.66
N SER A 114 -8.52 0.12 6.08
CA SER A 114 -9.67 0.83 5.51
C SER A 114 -9.58 2.35 5.65
N THR A 115 -10.38 3.07 4.86
CA THR A 115 -10.54 4.53 4.95
C THR A 115 -11.08 4.93 6.33
N GLY A 116 -12.11 4.24 6.82
CA GLY A 116 -12.68 4.51 8.13
C GLY A 116 -11.67 4.36 9.25
N PHE A 117 -10.89 3.28 9.26
CA PHE A 117 -9.81 3.10 10.23
C PHE A 117 -8.74 4.18 10.13
N ALA A 118 -8.23 4.46 8.92
CA ALA A 118 -7.17 5.44 8.71
C ALA A 118 -7.55 6.84 9.23
N LYS A 119 -8.79 7.28 8.99
CA LYS A 119 -9.31 8.55 9.51
C LYS A 119 -9.48 8.52 11.04
N THR A 120 -10.01 7.43 11.57
CA THR A 120 -10.26 7.27 13.01
C THR A 120 -8.99 7.25 13.84
N ILE A 121 -7.93 6.56 13.36
CA ILE A 121 -6.70 6.37 14.12
C ILE A 121 -5.70 7.52 14.00
N ASN A 122 -5.87 8.39 13.00
CA ASN A 122 -4.91 9.45 12.71
C ASN A 122 -4.56 10.35 13.92
N PRO A 123 -5.51 10.79 14.79
CA PRO A 123 -5.16 11.55 15.98
C PRO A 123 -4.27 10.80 16.98
N GLU A 124 -4.33 9.47 16.99
CA GLU A 124 -3.47 8.65 17.84
C GLU A 124 -2.05 8.55 17.28
N LEU A 125 -1.90 8.56 15.94
CA LEU A 125 -0.58 8.60 15.29
C LEU A 125 0.15 9.89 15.67
N ASP A 126 -0.55 11.02 15.67
CA ASP A 126 0.01 12.33 16.04
C ASP A 126 0.41 12.38 17.52
N ARG A 127 -0.44 11.89 18.41
CA ARG A 127 -0.16 11.85 19.86
C ARG A 127 1.04 11.00 20.19
N ASN A 128 1.19 9.87 19.54
CA ASN A 128 2.31 8.96 19.77
C ASN A 128 3.58 9.40 19.02
N GLY A 129 3.47 10.20 17.95
CA GLY A 129 4.56 10.84 17.20
C GLY A 129 5.61 9.90 16.58
N ASN A 130 5.42 8.58 16.73
CA ASN A 130 6.44 7.59 16.45
C ASN A 130 6.05 6.58 15.36
N ILE A 131 4.85 6.70 14.78
CA ILE A 131 4.32 5.71 13.84
C ILE A 131 3.98 6.38 12.51
N LEU A 132 4.65 5.93 11.44
CA LEU A 132 4.28 6.26 10.06
C LEU A 132 3.26 5.24 9.57
N MET A 133 2.18 5.68 8.92
CA MET A 133 1.10 4.80 8.48
C MET A 133 0.86 4.86 6.97
N ALA A 134 0.68 3.71 6.37
CA ALA A 134 0.03 3.52 5.08
C ALA A 134 -1.11 2.54 5.22
N GLY A 135 -1.82 2.22 4.14
CA GLY A 135 -2.87 1.22 4.22
C GLY A 135 -3.54 0.91 2.89
N ALA A 136 -4.64 0.19 2.99
CA ALA A 136 -5.45 -0.16 1.84
C ALA A 136 -6.20 1.07 1.25
N SER A 137 -6.40 2.12 2.05
CA SER A 137 -7.09 3.33 1.59
C SER A 137 -6.22 4.21 0.71
N PHE A 138 -6.83 4.73 -0.35
CA PHE A 138 -6.30 5.80 -1.20
C PHE A 138 -7.20 7.04 -1.13
N ALA A 139 -7.88 7.26 0.02
CA ALA A 139 -8.79 8.40 0.16
C ALA A 139 -8.07 9.73 -0.10
N THR A 140 -8.70 10.59 -0.89
CA THR A 140 -8.17 11.88 -1.31
C THR A 140 -7.83 12.76 -0.11
N GLU A 141 -8.67 12.74 0.92
CA GLU A 141 -8.44 13.48 2.16
C GLU A 141 -7.11 13.09 2.86
N LEU A 142 -6.71 11.82 2.79
CA LEU A 142 -5.45 11.33 3.37
C LEU A 142 -4.20 11.86 2.64
N ASN A 143 -4.36 12.40 1.43
CA ASN A 143 -3.27 13.03 0.68
C ASN A 143 -2.90 14.43 1.19
N ASN A 144 -3.59 14.96 2.18
CA ASN A 144 -3.27 16.25 2.81
C ASN A 144 -2.21 16.09 3.91
N PRO A 145 -0.94 16.49 3.68
CA PRO A 145 0.14 16.29 4.66
C PRO A 145 0.02 17.22 5.88
N GLN A 146 -0.75 18.30 5.83
CA GLN A 146 -1.00 19.18 6.97
C GLN A 146 -2.00 18.54 7.92
N LYS A 147 -3.03 17.88 7.38
CA LYS A 147 -4.06 17.20 8.18
C LYS A 147 -3.63 15.79 8.61
N TYR A 148 -2.85 15.11 7.78
CA TYR A 148 -2.41 13.72 7.97
C TYR A 148 -0.87 13.61 7.85
N PRO A 149 -0.10 14.22 8.78
CA PRO A 149 1.35 14.33 8.66
C PRO A 149 2.07 12.98 8.69
N ASN A 150 1.50 11.98 9.37
CA ASN A 150 2.07 10.64 9.52
C ASN A 150 1.49 9.61 8.54
N GLN A 151 0.71 10.04 7.54
CA GLN A 151 0.13 9.18 6.51
C GLN A 151 0.92 9.23 5.21
N PHE A 152 0.87 8.13 4.44
CA PHE A 152 1.13 8.13 3.00
C PHE A 152 0.28 7.09 2.28
N LEU A 153 0.09 7.28 0.99
CA LEU A 153 -0.63 6.40 0.09
C LEU A 153 0.36 5.63 -0.79
N VAL A 154 0.12 4.35 -0.98
CA VAL A 154 1.04 3.47 -1.74
C VAL A 154 0.87 3.63 -3.25
N GLY A 155 0.05 4.55 -3.68
CA GLY A 155 -0.26 4.90 -5.06
C GLY A 155 -0.92 6.28 -5.15
N PRO A 156 -1.58 6.60 -6.28
CA PRO A 156 -2.37 7.81 -6.42
C PRO A 156 -3.58 7.77 -5.49
N ASP A 157 -4.02 8.92 -5.00
CA ASP A 157 -5.30 9.01 -4.31
C ASP A 157 -6.49 8.78 -5.27
N TYR A 158 -7.71 8.68 -4.73
CA TYR A 158 -8.87 8.38 -5.58
C TYR A 158 -9.17 9.47 -6.60
N THR A 159 -8.99 10.76 -6.27
CA THR A 159 -9.13 11.86 -7.23
C THR A 159 -8.04 11.81 -8.30
N GLU A 160 -6.80 11.49 -7.92
CA GLU A 160 -5.70 11.27 -8.85
C GLU A 160 -5.98 10.05 -9.77
N MET A 161 -6.58 8.97 -9.26
CA MET A 161 -7.02 7.84 -10.09
C MET A 161 -8.04 8.26 -11.14
N PHE A 162 -9.04 9.06 -10.76
CA PHE A 162 -9.96 9.66 -11.72
C PHE A 162 -9.22 10.56 -12.71
N GLY A 163 -8.30 11.40 -12.23
CA GLY A 163 -7.49 12.28 -13.09
C GLY A 163 -6.73 11.52 -14.18
N ILE A 164 -6.16 10.35 -13.85
CA ILE A 164 -5.49 9.46 -14.81
C ILE A 164 -6.48 8.95 -15.85
N LEU A 165 -7.67 8.46 -15.42
CA LEU A 165 -8.70 7.99 -16.34
C LEU A 165 -9.25 9.12 -17.22
N LEU A 166 -9.52 10.28 -16.63
CA LEU A 166 -10.04 11.45 -17.36
C LEU A 166 -9.04 11.99 -18.38
N LYS A 167 -7.74 12.02 -18.06
CA LYS A 167 -6.68 12.37 -19.04
C LYS A 167 -6.62 11.36 -20.18
N HIS A 168 -6.76 10.07 -19.89
CA HIS A 168 -6.83 9.02 -20.91
C HIS A 168 -8.04 9.24 -21.83
N ILE A 169 -9.23 9.49 -21.24
CA ILE A 169 -10.48 9.77 -22.00
C ILE A 169 -10.32 11.02 -22.86
N ALA A 170 -9.82 12.12 -22.29
CA ALA A 170 -9.66 13.39 -23.02
C ALA A 170 -8.71 13.25 -24.21
N LYS A 171 -7.66 12.41 -24.09
CA LYS A 171 -6.74 12.09 -25.18
C LYS A 171 -7.42 11.24 -26.26
N GLU A 172 -8.23 10.25 -25.86
CA GLU A 172 -8.90 9.34 -26.80
C GLU A 172 -10.10 9.99 -27.50
N LYS A 173 -10.91 10.75 -26.74
CA LYS A 173 -12.12 11.44 -27.23
C LYS A 173 -12.29 12.79 -26.57
N PRO A 174 -11.73 13.87 -27.12
CA PRO A 174 -11.97 15.23 -26.62
C PRO A 174 -13.47 15.56 -26.57
N GLY A 175 -13.93 16.19 -25.49
CA GLY A 175 -15.35 16.56 -25.31
C GLY A 175 -16.27 15.39 -24.93
N ALA A 176 -15.71 14.22 -24.58
CA ALA A 176 -16.50 13.05 -24.25
C ALA A 176 -17.48 13.28 -23.10
N LYS A 177 -18.63 12.61 -23.18
CA LYS A 177 -19.61 12.50 -22.10
C LYS A 177 -19.19 11.41 -21.14
N VAL A 178 -19.08 11.73 -19.86
CA VAL A 178 -18.63 10.79 -18.81
C VAL A 178 -19.72 10.63 -17.76
N ALA A 179 -19.95 9.40 -17.31
CA ALA A 179 -20.79 9.11 -16.15
C ALA A 179 -19.93 8.61 -15.01
N PHE A 180 -20.28 8.98 -13.76
CA PHE A 180 -19.71 8.42 -12.55
C PHE A 180 -20.75 7.55 -11.86
N VAL A 181 -20.41 6.29 -11.59
CA VAL A 181 -21.23 5.34 -10.83
C VAL A 181 -20.42 4.92 -9.59
N TYR A 182 -20.94 5.21 -8.41
CA TYR A 182 -20.18 5.04 -7.18
C TYR A 182 -21.02 4.53 -6.02
N SER A 183 -20.34 3.90 -5.04
CA SER A 183 -21.03 3.36 -3.87
C SER A 183 -21.43 4.45 -2.89
N ASP A 184 -22.54 4.23 -2.20
CA ASP A 184 -22.98 5.02 -1.04
C ASP A 184 -22.17 4.65 0.20
N SER A 185 -20.91 5.05 0.21
CA SER A 185 -19.95 4.84 1.29
C SER A 185 -18.95 6.01 1.33
N GLU A 186 -18.20 6.16 2.42
CA GLU A 186 -17.09 7.12 2.45
C GLU A 186 -16.09 6.88 1.33
N PHE A 187 -15.76 5.61 1.07
CA PHE A 187 -14.90 5.21 -0.03
C PHE A 187 -15.45 5.68 -1.38
N GLY A 188 -16.75 5.43 -1.64
CA GLY A 188 -17.35 5.75 -2.94
C GLY A 188 -17.55 7.24 -3.19
N ARG A 189 -17.87 8.01 -2.15
CA ARG A 189 -18.13 9.45 -2.28
C ARG A 189 -16.87 10.31 -2.32
N ASP A 190 -15.75 9.82 -1.77
CA ASP A 190 -14.53 10.58 -1.56
C ASP A 190 -14.05 11.42 -2.76
N PRO A 191 -13.88 10.88 -4.01
CA PRO A 191 -13.29 11.64 -5.10
C PRO A 191 -14.28 12.37 -6.01
N ILE A 192 -15.59 12.26 -5.78
CA ILE A 192 -16.58 12.55 -6.83
C ILE A 192 -16.61 14.02 -7.25
N ASP A 193 -16.65 14.93 -6.30
CA ASP A 193 -16.80 16.36 -6.60
C ASP A 193 -15.51 16.96 -7.22
N GLU A 194 -14.35 16.60 -6.67
CA GLU A 194 -13.05 16.99 -7.22
C GLU A 194 -12.81 16.41 -8.61
N SER A 195 -13.26 15.16 -8.84
CA SER A 195 -13.13 14.50 -10.14
C SER A 195 -14.06 15.13 -11.19
N GLU A 196 -15.25 15.61 -10.81
CA GLU A 196 -16.12 16.37 -11.71
C GLU A 196 -15.46 17.70 -12.10
N ALA A 197 -14.84 18.40 -11.13
CA ALA A 197 -14.10 19.62 -11.41
C ALA A 197 -12.90 19.37 -12.35
N GLU A 198 -12.18 18.25 -12.17
CA GLU A 198 -11.07 17.88 -13.06
C GLU A 198 -11.55 17.51 -14.46
N ALA A 199 -12.66 16.78 -14.60
CA ALA A 199 -13.26 16.48 -15.89
C ALA A 199 -13.58 17.78 -16.68
N LYS A 200 -14.15 18.77 -15.99
CA LYS A 200 -14.45 20.09 -16.59
C LYS A 200 -13.18 20.80 -17.07
N LYS A 201 -12.08 20.78 -16.29
CA LYS A 201 -10.79 21.37 -16.70
C LYS A 201 -10.22 20.69 -17.95
N LEU A 202 -10.45 19.38 -18.10
CA LEU A 202 -10.03 18.61 -19.27
C LEU A 202 -11.00 18.73 -20.46
N GLY A 203 -12.04 19.56 -20.37
CA GLY A 203 -13.03 19.75 -21.42
C GLY A 203 -13.99 18.57 -21.59
N LEU A 204 -14.09 17.70 -20.59
CA LEU A 204 -15.03 16.58 -20.57
C LEU A 204 -16.37 17.00 -19.93
N ASN A 205 -17.45 16.30 -20.27
CA ASN A 205 -18.79 16.60 -19.77
C ASN A 205 -19.29 15.46 -18.88
N VAL A 206 -19.37 15.69 -17.57
CA VAL A 206 -20.00 14.76 -16.63
C VAL A 206 -21.51 14.87 -16.75
N VAL A 207 -22.14 13.90 -17.45
CA VAL A 207 -23.56 13.96 -17.80
C VAL A 207 -24.48 13.37 -16.74
N VAL A 208 -23.97 12.50 -15.87
CA VAL A 208 -24.74 11.92 -14.75
C VAL A 208 -23.79 11.36 -13.68
N LYS A 209 -24.21 11.51 -12.42
CA LYS A 209 -23.62 10.86 -11.25
C LYS A 209 -24.67 9.93 -10.63
N ILE A 210 -24.36 8.66 -10.46
CA ILE A 210 -25.25 7.62 -9.94
C ILE A 210 -24.61 7.00 -8.71
N MET A 211 -25.31 7.06 -7.60
CA MET A 211 -24.92 6.46 -6.33
C MET A 211 -25.81 5.24 -6.04
N THR A 212 -25.20 4.13 -5.64
CA THR A 212 -25.93 2.92 -5.23
C THR A 212 -25.40 2.41 -3.89
N PRO A 213 -26.22 1.73 -3.08
CA PRO A 213 -25.71 1.01 -1.92
C PRO A 213 -24.66 -0.02 -2.31
N PRO A 214 -23.62 -0.25 -1.49
CA PRO A 214 -22.66 -1.32 -1.73
C PRO A 214 -23.36 -2.68 -1.82
N GLY A 215 -23.02 -3.49 -2.84
CA GLY A 215 -23.59 -4.82 -3.01
C GLY A 215 -25.03 -4.85 -3.56
N SER A 216 -25.53 -3.74 -4.14
CA SER A 216 -26.81 -3.72 -4.85
C SER A 216 -26.85 -4.80 -5.92
N VAL A 217 -27.96 -5.56 -5.98
CA VAL A 217 -28.19 -6.61 -6.98
C VAL A 217 -29.18 -6.15 -8.07
N ASP A 218 -30.09 -5.24 -7.75
CA ASP A 218 -30.98 -4.61 -8.74
C ASP A 218 -30.52 -3.17 -8.99
N VAL A 219 -30.14 -2.91 -10.23
CA VAL A 219 -29.67 -1.61 -10.74
C VAL A 219 -30.46 -1.16 -11.97
N SER A 220 -31.63 -1.77 -12.23
CA SER A 220 -32.42 -1.52 -13.44
C SER A 220 -32.84 -0.05 -13.58
N GLY A 221 -33.22 0.60 -12.48
CA GLY A 221 -33.55 2.03 -12.44
C GLY A 221 -32.35 2.92 -12.76
N GLU A 222 -31.18 2.58 -12.24
CA GLU A 222 -29.93 3.28 -12.45
C GLU A 222 -29.42 3.11 -13.88
N VAL A 223 -29.55 1.91 -14.45
CA VAL A 223 -29.20 1.64 -15.87
C VAL A 223 -30.09 2.45 -16.82
N ILE A 224 -31.39 2.61 -16.53
CA ILE A 224 -32.29 3.48 -17.30
C ILE A 224 -31.83 4.94 -17.26
N LYS A 225 -31.43 5.44 -16.09
CA LYS A 225 -30.88 6.82 -15.94
C LYS A 225 -29.60 6.98 -16.74
N LEU A 226 -28.69 6.00 -16.63
CA LEU A 226 -27.41 5.98 -17.32
C LEU A 226 -27.61 5.95 -18.84
N ARG A 227 -28.50 5.10 -19.36
CA ARG A 227 -28.85 5.04 -20.77
C ARG A 227 -29.39 6.35 -21.31
N ARG A 228 -30.27 7.03 -20.55
CA ARG A 228 -30.83 8.34 -20.95
C ARG A 228 -29.77 9.42 -21.04
N ALA A 229 -28.76 9.37 -20.16
CA ALA A 229 -27.62 10.30 -20.18
C ALA A 229 -26.68 10.03 -21.35
N ALA A 230 -26.71 8.85 -21.95
CA ALA A 230 -25.91 8.42 -23.10
C ALA A 230 -24.41 8.78 -22.96
N PRO A 231 -23.70 8.31 -21.90
CA PRO A 231 -22.30 8.59 -21.73
C PRO A 231 -21.45 7.80 -22.74
N ASP A 232 -20.35 8.40 -23.18
CA ASP A 232 -19.32 7.72 -23.95
C ASP A 232 -18.48 6.80 -23.06
N TYR A 233 -18.27 7.20 -21.80
CA TYR A 233 -17.53 6.48 -20.78
C TYR A 233 -18.29 6.46 -19.46
N THR A 234 -18.25 5.32 -18.77
CA THR A 234 -18.80 5.17 -17.42
C THR A 234 -17.69 4.71 -16.48
N ILE A 235 -17.40 5.49 -15.45
CA ILE A 235 -16.36 5.17 -14.46
C ILE A 235 -17.02 4.69 -13.17
N PHE A 236 -16.67 3.47 -12.74
CA PHE A 236 -17.09 2.88 -11.49
C PHE A 236 -16.08 3.16 -10.38
N HIS A 237 -16.59 3.52 -9.20
CA HIS A 237 -15.77 3.74 -8.01
C HIS A 237 -16.49 3.30 -6.73
N GLY A 238 -15.71 2.89 -5.72
CA GLY A 238 -16.28 2.49 -4.42
C GLY A 238 -16.80 1.06 -4.39
N TYR A 239 -16.56 0.28 -5.43
CA TYR A 239 -16.92 -1.14 -5.53
C TYR A 239 -15.68 -2.02 -5.66
N ILE A 240 -15.90 -3.32 -5.49
CA ILE A 240 -14.92 -4.37 -5.79
C ILE A 240 -15.36 -5.12 -7.04
N LEU A 241 -16.56 -5.67 -7.03
CA LEU A 241 -17.18 -6.35 -8.16
C LEU A 241 -18.64 -5.92 -8.31
N ALA A 242 -19.54 -6.40 -7.44
CA ALA A 242 -20.95 -6.02 -7.48
C ALA A 242 -21.15 -4.53 -7.13
N PRO A 243 -21.98 -3.79 -7.86
CA PRO A 243 -22.88 -4.23 -8.94
C PRO A 243 -22.37 -3.98 -10.37
N ILE A 244 -21.07 -3.96 -10.62
CA ILE A 244 -20.50 -3.59 -11.93
C ILE A 244 -20.96 -4.54 -13.07
N PRO A 245 -20.95 -5.88 -12.90
CA PRO A 245 -21.41 -6.79 -13.94
C PRO A 245 -22.87 -6.54 -14.32
N GLU A 246 -23.73 -6.27 -13.35
CA GLU A 246 -25.15 -5.99 -13.53
C GLU A 246 -25.36 -4.73 -14.39
N PHE A 247 -24.61 -3.65 -14.11
CA PHE A 247 -24.63 -2.43 -14.93
C PHE A 247 -24.20 -2.70 -16.36
N ILE A 248 -23.12 -3.45 -16.56
CA ILE A 248 -22.57 -3.73 -17.89
C ILE A 248 -23.53 -4.61 -18.69
N THR A 249 -24.00 -5.72 -18.12
CA THR A 249 -24.89 -6.66 -18.80
C THR A 249 -26.22 -5.99 -19.16
N GLN A 250 -26.89 -5.33 -18.21
CA GLN A 250 -28.15 -4.64 -18.49
C GLN A 250 -27.95 -3.46 -19.45
N GLY A 251 -26.86 -2.70 -19.32
CA GLY A 251 -26.53 -1.62 -20.24
C GLY A 251 -26.37 -2.10 -21.68
N LYS A 252 -25.64 -3.20 -21.90
CA LYS A 252 -25.48 -3.82 -23.22
C LYS A 252 -26.82 -4.35 -23.78
N GLN A 253 -27.62 -5.00 -22.94
CA GLN A 253 -28.96 -5.45 -23.32
C GLN A 253 -29.89 -4.29 -23.76
N GLN A 254 -29.67 -3.09 -23.19
CA GLN A 254 -30.40 -1.88 -23.55
C GLN A 254 -29.75 -1.09 -24.70
N GLY A 255 -28.75 -1.64 -25.38
CA GLY A 255 -28.06 -1.05 -26.52
C GLY A 255 -27.07 0.06 -26.16
N MET A 256 -26.60 0.15 -24.93
CA MET A 256 -25.56 1.13 -24.56
C MET A 256 -24.21 0.76 -25.17
N THR A 257 -23.50 1.77 -25.67
CA THR A 257 -22.17 1.64 -26.27
C THR A 257 -21.07 2.30 -25.41
N SER A 258 -21.40 2.65 -24.16
CA SER A 258 -20.46 3.23 -23.22
C SER A 258 -19.25 2.34 -23.02
N LYS A 259 -18.05 2.93 -22.97
CA LYS A 259 -16.84 2.23 -22.49
C LYS A 259 -16.87 2.22 -20.97
N TRP A 260 -16.70 1.05 -20.38
CA TRP A 260 -16.81 0.81 -18.95
C TRP A 260 -15.44 0.84 -18.31
N MET A 261 -15.28 1.63 -17.24
CA MET A 261 -13.99 1.84 -16.57
C MET A 261 -14.14 1.74 -15.05
N GLY A 262 -13.04 1.50 -14.36
CA GLY A 262 -13.03 1.47 -12.91
C GLY A 262 -11.71 1.95 -12.29
N THR A 263 -11.75 2.25 -11.00
CA THR A 263 -10.57 2.59 -10.20
C THR A 263 -9.92 1.33 -9.60
N PHE A 264 -8.79 1.46 -8.94
CA PHE A 264 -7.93 0.38 -8.48
C PHE A 264 -8.64 -0.87 -7.93
N TRP A 265 -9.58 -0.69 -6.99
CA TRP A 265 -10.21 -1.81 -6.31
C TRP A 265 -11.14 -2.65 -7.20
N THR A 266 -11.58 -2.10 -8.33
CA THR A 266 -12.38 -2.82 -9.32
C THR A 266 -11.53 -3.62 -10.32
N MET A 267 -10.21 -3.50 -10.25
CA MET A 267 -9.29 -3.90 -11.31
C MET A 267 -8.46 -5.14 -11.01
N ASP A 268 -8.70 -5.85 -9.91
CA ASP A 268 -8.03 -7.15 -9.72
C ASP A 268 -8.42 -8.13 -10.82
N SER A 269 -7.42 -8.75 -11.46
CA SER A 269 -7.65 -9.61 -12.63
C SER A 269 -8.60 -10.77 -12.33
N SER A 270 -8.43 -11.43 -11.18
CA SER A 270 -9.29 -12.56 -10.81
C SER A 270 -10.75 -12.13 -10.56
N THR A 271 -10.94 -10.87 -10.18
CA THR A 271 -12.27 -10.27 -9.97
C THR A 271 -12.88 -9.83 -11.29
N VAL A 272 -12.11 -9.15 -12.15
CA VAL A 272 -12.58 -8.69 -13.47
C VAL A 272 -12.98 -9.87 -14.35
N MET A 273 -12.20 -10.97 -14.36
CA MET A 273 -12.52 -12.14 -15.18
C MET A 273 -13.85 -12.80 -14.80
N LYS A 274 -14.36 -12.60 -13.57
CA LYS A 274 -15.70 -13.08 -13.15
C LYS A 274 -16.86 -12.33 -13.82
N MET A 275 -16.60 -11.19 -14.47
CA MET A 275 -17.61 -10.48 -15.26
C MET A 275 -18.03 -11.28 -16.52
N GLY A 276 -17.27 -12.33 -16.88
CA GLY A 276 -17.54 -13.13 -18.07
C GLY A 276 -17.40 -12.34 -19.38
N PRO A 277 -18.01 -12.81 -20.50
CA PRO A 277 -17.86 -12.19 -21.80
C PRO A 277 -18.24 -10.70 -21.84
N ASP A 278 -19.18 -10.28 -21.02
CA ASP A 278 -19.62 -8.88 -20.95
C ASP A 278 -18.55 -7.95 -20.40
N GLY A 279 -17.60 -8.46 -19.62
CA GLY A 279 -16.47 -7.70 -19.12
C GLY A 279 -15.37 -7.45 -20.16
N ASP A 280 -15.47 -8.00 -21.38
CA ASP A 280 -14.45 -7.75 -22.41
C ASP A 280 -14.32 -6.26 -22.72
N GLY A 281 -13.10 -5.77 -22.69
CA GLY A 281 -12.82 -4.34 -22.87
C GLY A 281 -13.05 -3.48 -21.63
N PHE A 282 -13.46 -4.02 -20.47
CA PHE A 282 -13.50 -3.26 -19.21
C PHE A 282 -12.11 -2.69 -18.90
N MET A 283 -12.03 -1.40 -18.67
CA MET A 283 -10.77 -0.70 -18.44
C MET A 283 -10.66 -0.18 -17.01
N GLY A 284 -9.46 0.23 -16.61
CA GLY A 284 -9.32 0.99 -15.38
C GLY A 284 -7.87 1.31 -15.05
N VAL A 285 -7.72 2.13 -14.01
CA VAL A 285 -6.41 2.58 -13.55
C VAL A 285 -5.81 1.59 -12.57
N MET A 286 -4.52 1.30 -12.77
CA MET A 286 -3.71 0.46 -11.89
C MET A 286 -2.38 1.17 -11.60
N PRO A 287 -2.02 1.39 -10.33
CA PRO A 287 -0.72 1.95 -9.96
C PRO A 287 0.42 0.94 -10.03
N PHE A 288 0.12 -0.34 -10.16
CA PHE A 288 1.10 -1.43 -10.17
C PHE A 288 0.99 -2.25 -11.44
N ARG A 289 2.08 -2.96 -11.81
CA ARG A 289 2.03 -4.00 -12.84
C ARG A 289 1.23 -5.20 -12.33
N TYR A 290 0.57 -5.87 -13.25
CA TYR A 290 -0.01 -7.19 -12.96
C TYR A 290 1.09 -8.25 -12.87
N TYR A 291 0.83 -9.27 -12.06
CA TYR A 291 1.74 -10.39 -11.84
C TYR A 291 2.25 -11.06 -13.13
N TYR A 292 1.45 -11.11 -14.16
CA TYR A 292 1.78 -11.75 -15.45
C TYR A 292 2.30 -10.77 -16.52
N ASP A 293 2.51 -9.47 -16.21
CA ASP A 293 3.09 -8.52 -17.15
C ASP A 293 4.45 -8.99 -17.65
N THR A 294 4.67 -8.87 -18.95
CA THR A 294 5.90 -9.38 -19.62
C THR A 294 6.99 -8.32 -19.79
N GLU A 295 6.69 -7.07 -19.47
CA GLU A 295 7.71 -6.02 -19.49
C GLU A 295 8.75 -6.27 -18.39
N LYS A 296 10.00 -5.85 -18.67
CA LYS A 296 11.12 -6.04 -17.73
C LYS A 296 10.80 -5.44 -16.35
N ALA A 297 10.76 -6.27 -15.34
CA ALA A 297 10.45 -5.91 -13.97
C ALA A 297 11.18 -6.87 -13.00
N PRO A 298 12.46 -6.60 -12.65
CA PRO A 298 13.28 -7.53 -11.87
C PRO A 298 12.66 -7.95 -10.54
N MET A 299 11.94 -7.03 -9.87
CA MET A 299 11.26 -7.38 -8.62
C MET A 299 10.04 -8.29 -8.86
N LEU A 300 9.32 -8.10 -9.96
CA LEU A 300 8.21 -8.99 -10.34
C LEU A 300 8.72 -10.40 -10.69
N GLU A 301 9.86 -10.49 -11.36
CA GLU A 301 10.53 -11.77 -11.63
C GLU A 301 10.92 -12.48 -10.33
N LYS A 302 11.45 -11.74 -9.36
CA LYS A 302 11.76 -12.26 -8.03
C LYS A 302 10.51 -12.75 -7.29
N ILE A 303 9.42 -12.01 -7.37
CA ILE A 303 8.12 -12.43 -6.79
C ILE A 303 7.65 -13.73 -7.42
N ARG A 304 7.71 -13.85 -8.76
CA ARG A 304 7.31 -15.09 -9.47
C ARG A 304 8.17 -16.30 -9.08
N ALA A 305 9.47 -16.08 -8.85
CA ALA A 305 10.36 -17.15 -8.38
C ALA A 305 10.00 -17.61 -6.96
N MET A 306 9.55 -16.72 -6.09
CA MET A 306 9.12 -17.03 -4.72
C MET A 306 7.70 -17.61 -4.67
N ARG A 307 6.82 -17.13 -5.54
CA ARG A 307 5.41 -17.50 -5.63
C ARG A 307 5.05 -17.72 -7.10
N PRO A 308 5.16 -18.96 -7.60
CA PRO A 308 4.89 -19.25 -9.02
C PRO A 308 3.40 -19.12 -9.39
N GLU A 309 2.50 -19.14 -8.43
CA GLU A 309 1.07 -18.95 -8.65
C GLU A 309 0.71 -17.46 -8.74
N TYR A 310 -0.38 -17.16 -9.46
CA TYR A 310 -0.87 -15.78 -9.61
C TYR A 310 -1.00 -15.06 -8.26
N GLN A 311 -0.44 -13.87 -8.19
CA GLN A 311 -0.61 -12.97 -7.06
C GLN A 311 -1.49 -11.77 -7.45
N SER A 312 -2.42 -11.43 -6.56
CA SER A 312 -3.37 -10.32 -6.77
C SER A 312 -2.68 -8.95 -6.79
N THR A 313 -3.37 -7.95 -7.30
CA THR A 313 -2.91 -6.55 -7.21
C THR A 313 -2.77 -6.07 -5.78
N ALA A 314 -3.59 -6.59 -4.87
CA ALA A 314 -3.49 -6.34 -3.43
C ALA A 314 -2.20 -6.91 -2.81
N TYR A 315 -1.71 -8.06 -3.29
CA TYR A 315 -0.39 -8.57 -2.92
C TYR A 315 0.72 -7.59 -3.31
N ILE A 316 0.69 -7.07 -4.54
CA ILE A 316 1.69 -6.09 -5.01
C ILE A 316 1.60 -4.81 -4.16
N GLN A 317 0.40 -4.35 -3.81
CA GLN A 317 0.21 -3.20 -2.92
C GLN A 317 0.89 -3.42 -1.56
N GLY A 318 0.64 -4.55 -0.90
CA GLY A 318 1.27 -4.89 0.39
C GLY A 318 2.80 -4.96 0.29
N PHE A 319 3.30 -5.56 -0.79
CA PHE A 319 4.73 -5.66 -1.06
C PHE A 319 5.38 -4.28 -1.25
N VAL A 320 4.78 -3.39 -2.05
CA VAL A 320 5.26 -2.02 -2.27
C VAL A 320 5.14 -1.18 -0.99
N ALA A 321 4.08 -1.37 -0.18
CA ALA A 321 3.95 -0.70 1.11
C ALA A 321 5.12 -1.03 2.03
N ALA A 322 5.44 -2.33 2.19
CA ALA A 322 6.58 -2.76 2.99
C ALA A 322 7.92 -2.24 2.41
N MET A 323 8.06 -2.22 1.08
CA MET A 323 9.24 -1.65 0.41
C MET A 323 9.44 -0.17 0.78
N LEU A 324 8.39 0.64 0.71
CA LEU A 324 8.47 2.08 1.02
C LEU A 324 8.66 2.34 2.52
N PHE A 325 8.02 1.56 3.39
CA PHE A 325 8.26 1.59 4.83
C PHE A 325 9.74 1.36 5.15
N LEU A 326 10.32 0.30 4.58
CA LEU A 326 11.69 -0.10 4.90
C LEU A 326 12.72 0.78 4.18
N GLU A 327 12.41 1.33 3.01
CA GLU A 327 13.24 2.37 2.38
C GLU A 327 13.27 3.65 3.24
N SER A 328 12.11 4.07 3.80
CA SER A 328 12.08 5.22 4.72
C SER A 328 12.88 4.95 5.99
N ALA A 329 12.78 3.76 6.56
CA ALA A 329 13.58 3.35 7.72
C ALA A 329 15.08 3.33 7.39
N LYS A 330 15.46 2.78 6.25
CA LYS A 330 16.85 2.76 5.77
C LYS A 330 17.42 4.17 5.66
N ARG A 331 16.72 5.08 4.96
CA ARG A 331 17.16 6.50 4.82
C ARG A 331 17.27 7.21 6.16
N CYS A 332 16.33 6.95 7.07
CA CYS A 332 16.36 7.50 8.43
C CYS A 332 17.62 7.05 9.18
N LEU A 333 17.94 5.76 9.13
CA LEU A 333 19.13 5.19 9.76
C LEU A 333 20.43 5.61 9.05
N ASP A 334 20.42 5.77 7.72
CA ASP A 334 21.57 6.29 6.96
C ASP A 334 21.90 7.73 7.37
N ALA A 335 20.88 8.52 7.70
CA ALA A 335 21.02 9.88 8.21
C ALA A 335 21.29 9.96 9.73
N ASN A 336 21.50 8.82 10.42
CA ASN A 336 21.66 8.72 11.87
C ASN A 336 20.51 9.38 12.67
N LYS A 337 19.28 9.32 12.17
CA LYS A 337 18.09 9.87 12.83
C LYS A 337 17.31 8.78 13.56
N PRO A 338 16.66 9.08 14.70
CA PRO A 338 15.74 8.15 15.34
C PRO A 338 14.52 7.90 14.44
N MET A 339 14.00 6.67 14.42
CA MET A 339 12.85 6.24 13.60
C MET A 339 11.52 6.71 14.23
N THR A 340 11.33 8.01 14.37
CA THR A 340 10.03 8.61 14.71
C THR A 340 9.16 8.75 13.47
N GLY A 341 7.84 8.84 13.61
CA GLY A 341 6.92 9.06 12.49
C GLY A 341 7.33 10.27 11.63
N ALA A 342 7.67 11.39 12.27
CA ALA A 342 8.11 12.59 11.57
C ALA A 342 9.41 12.38 10.77
N ASN A 343 10.42 11.69 11.34
CA ASN A 343 11.66 11.42 10.63
C ASN A 343 11.48 10.39 9.51
N LEU A 344 10.66 9.35 9.74
CA LEU A 344 10.30 8.38 8.72
C LEU A 344 9.52 9.05 7.58
N LYS A 345 8.59 9.96 7.90
CA LYS A 345 7.86 10.74 6.90
C LYS A 345 8.78 11.68 6.11
N ALA A 346 9.70 12.35 6.77
CA ALA A 346 10.71 13.19 6.10
C ALA A 346 11.60 12.35 5.17
N ALA A 347 12.02 11.16 5.60
CA ALA A 347 12.79 10.22 4.80
C ALA A 347 11.98 9.71 3.59
N LEU A 348 10.69 9.38 3.79
CA LEU A 348 9.78 9.01 2.71
C LEU A 348 9.63 10.15 1.68
N ASN A 349 9.41 11.38 2.14
CA ASN A 349 9.27 12.55 1.26
C ASN A 349 10.57 12.91 0.50
N SER A 350 11.72 12.40 0.94
CA SER A 350 12.99 12.52 0.23
C SER A 350 13.11 11.54 -0.95
N ILE A 351 12.13 10.65 -1.14
CA ILE A 351 12.11 9.70 -2.26
C ILE A 351 11.82 10.47 -3.55
N LYS A 352 12.82 10.50 -4.43
CA LYS A 352 12.75 11.05 -5.78
C LYS A 352 13.33 10.03 -6.74
N ASP A 353 12.66 9.83 -7.87
CA ASP A 353 13.06 8.93 -8.95
C ASP A 353 13.47 7.52 -8.46
N PHE A 354 12.74 7.03 -7.46
CA PHE A 354 12.99 5.72 -6.87
C PHE A 354 12.45 4.60 -7.77
N ASP A 355 13.31 3.63 -8.09
CA ASP A 355 12.92 2.44 -8.82
C ASP A 355 12.38 1.37 -7.85
N THR A 356 11.13 0.98 -8.06
CA THR A 356 10.49 -0.13 -7.32
C THR A 356 10.87 -1.52 -7.86
N GLY A 357 11.91 -1.60 -8.67
CA GLY A 357 12.28 -2.83 -9.38
C GLY A 357 11.26 -3.21 -10.46
N GLY A 358 10.57 -2.19 -11.01
CA GLY A 358 9.58 -2.34 -12.06
C GLY A 358 8.17 -2.70 -11.60
N LEU A 359 7.89 -2.81 -10.29
CA LEU A 359 6.51 -3.03 -9.80
C LEU A 359 5.57 -1.86 -10.16
N ILE A 360 6.09 -0.64 -10.09
CA ILE A 360 5.56 0.54 -10.77
C ILE A 360 6.47 0.77 -11.98
N GLY A 361 5.92 0.87 -13.17
CA GLY A 361 6.71 0.78 -14.40
C GLY A 361 7.54 2.02 -14.75
N VAL A 362 7.58 3.00 -13.85
CA VAL A 362 8.39 4.22 -13.95
C VAL A 362 8.94 4.57 -12.56
N PRO A 363 10.07 5.28 -12.47
CA PRO A 363 10.58 5.80 -11.21
C PRO A 363 9.55 6.70 -10.53
N ILE A 364 9.41 6.54 -9.21
CA ILE A 364 8.41 7.23 -8.40
C ILE A 364 9.01 8.38 -7.60
N THR A 365 8.18 9.39 -7.38
CA THR A 365 8.46 10.51 -6.47
C THR A 365 7.24 10.71 -5.59
N ILE A 366 7.46 10.80 -4.27
CA ILE A 366 6.37 11.09 -3.33
C ILE A 366 5.99 12.57 -3.45
N ARG A 367 4.70 12.85 -3.63
CA ARG A 367 4.13 14.20 -3.64
C ARG A 367 3.02 14.32 -2.61
N GLY A 368 3.16 15.24 -1.67
CA GLY A 368 2.24 15.29 -0.53
C GLY A 368 2.32 13.98 0.26
N ASN A 369 1.26 13.21 0.23
CA ASN A 369 1.19 11.87 0.80
C ASN A 369 1.01 10.77 -0.26
N SER A 370 1.01 11.07 -1.58
CA SER A 370 0.71 10.13 -2.65
C SER A 370 1.87 9.85 -3.61
N ILE A 371 1.65 8.87 -4.47
CA ILE A 371 2.46 8.57 -5.65
C ILE A 371 1.54 8.77 -6.87
N PRO A 372 1.51 9.97 -7.47
CA PRO A 372 0.52 10.33 -8.49
C PRO A 372 0.84 9.71 -9.86
N VAL A 373 0.90 8.39 -9.92
CA VAL A 373 1.27 7.61 -11.10
C VAL A 373 0.35 6.41 -11.26
N GLY A 374 -0.09 6.16 -12.46
CA GLY A 374 -0.84 4.93 -12.79
C GLY A 374 -0.83 4.66 -14.29
N ARG A 375 -1.35 3.51 -14.66
CA ARG A 375 -1.50 3.05 -16.05
C ARG A 375 -2.92 2.56 -16.26
N VAL A 376 -3.48 2.82 -17.44
CA VAL A 376 -4.76 2.24 -17.82
C VAL A 376 -4.53 0.84 -18.38
N TYR A 377 -5.27 -0.12 -17.85
CA TYR A 377 -5.31 -1.51 -18.34
C TYR A 377 -6.71 -1.81 -18.84
N LYS A 378 -6.80 -2.83 -19.70
CA LYS A 378 -8.04 -3.30 -20.31
C LYS A 378 -8.15 -4.82 -20.17
N ALA A 379 -9.35 -5.31 -19.87
CA ALA A 379 -9.64 -6.73 -19.83
C ALA A 379 -9.62 -7.33 -21.24
N ASP A 380 -8.89 -8.41 -21.40
CA ASP A 380 -8.95 -9.35 -22.53
C ASP A 380 -9.52 -10.65 -22.01
N MET A 381 -10.82 -10.83 -22.23
CA MET A 381 -11.54 -12.02 -21.74
C MET A 381 -11.14 -13.29 -22.47
N LYS A 382 -10.64 -13.19 -23.70
CA LYS A 382 -10.12 -14.34 -24.45
C LYS A 382 -8.79 -14.82 -23.88
N ALA A 383 -7.91 -13.89 -23.53
CA ALA A 383 -6.63 -14.18 -22.91
C ALA A 383 -6.71 -14.37 -21.38
N GLN A 384 -7.90 -14.16 -20.77
CA GLN A 384 -8.14 -14.25 -19.33
C GLN A 384 -7.17 -13.39 -18.50
N LYS A 385 -6.88 -12.17 -18.96
CA LYS A 385 -5.96 -11.25 -18.28
C LYS A 385 -6.24 -9.80 -18.61
N MET A 386 -5.66 -8.90 -17.79
CA MET A 386 -5.62 -7.48 -18.05
C MET A 386 -4.39 -7.16 -18.90
N VAL A 387 -4.57 -6.36 -19.95
CA VAL A 387 -3.50 -5.91 -20.84
C VAL A 387 -3.34 -4.40 -20.78
N ALA A 388 -2.13 -3.90 -20.95
CA ALA A 388 -1.86 -2.47 -20.96
C ALA A 388 -2.62 -1.76 -22.09
N ALA A 389 -3.31 -0.69 -21.77
CA ALA A 389 -4.08 0.15 -22.70
C ALA A 389 -3.51 1.58 -22.83
N SER A 390 -2.52 1.94 -22.01
CA SER A 390 -1.80 3.20 -22.10
C SER A 390 -0.34 3.03 -21.69
N ASP A 391 0.47 4.07 -21.90
CA ASP A 391 1.71 4.28 -21.16
C ASP A 391 1.42 4.64 -19.69
N TRP A 392 2.47 4.71 -18.86
CA TRP A 392 2.36 5.22 -17.50
C TRP A 392 2.06 6.71 -17.51
N ILE A 393 1.00 7.11 -16.82
CA ILE A 393 0.52 8.50 -16.72
C ILE A 393 0.95 9.05 -15.36
N LYS A 394 1.70 10.16 -15.39
CA LYS A 394 2.07 10.96 -14.20
C LYS A 394 1.16 12.20 -14.15
N LEU A 395 0.67 12.55 -12.95
CA LEU A 395 -0.12 13.76 -12.71
C LEU A 395 0.73 14.93 -12.24
#